data_da43fa9f897ee14e149d42f766907446
#
_entry.id   da43fa9f897ee14e149d42f766907446
#
_cell.length_a   1.000
_cell.length_b   1.000
_cell.length_c   1.000
_cell.angle_alpha   90.00
_cell.angle_beta   90.00
_cell.angle_gamma   90.00
#
_symmetry.space_group_name_H-M   'P 1'
#
loop_
_entity.id
_entity.type
_entity.pdbx_description
1 polymer ?
#
loop_
_entity_poly.entity_id
_entity_poly.type
_entity_poly.pdbx_seq_one_letter_code
_entity_poly.pdbx_strand_id
1 'polypeptide(L)'
;TVILKLIPLFVIGAAGLMFGDLTEVPLENPNNESFPVMVSGITILVMFSFIGIEAATVPSENVENPKKTIPRALIWGTLTAATIYILATAGVMSMIPIGALQNSTSPFADAASIIFGGVGSTIVGIGALIAIAGALNSNILLTGTVLMAGAYDKVFPAFLKKANNDGTPVTALLFSSSLTSMVIAINSSKGMLKAFEIMILISTFSILLAYLGATLASIRLQFRDKLNGAEINPLILFNSILAALFSTFAIVGAWVIYQ
;
A
#
# COMPACT_ATOMS: atom_id res chain seq x y z
N THR A 1 -5.17 -10.88 14.11
CA THR A 1 -3.97 -10.25 13.51
C THR A 1 -4.10 -8.74 13.38
N VAL A 2 -5.26 -8.17 12.91
CA VAL A 2 -5.42 -6.72 12.70
C VAL A 2 -5.20 -5.92 13.99
N ILE A 3 -5.83 -6.31 15.08
CA ILE A 3 -5.70 -5.62 16.39
C ILE A 3 -4.24 -5.61 16.86
N LEU A 4 -3.53 -6.74 16.75
CA LEU A 4 -2.12 -6.86 17.13
C LEU A 4 -1.19 -5.93 16.33
N LYS A 5 -1.55 -5.58 15.09
CA LYS A 5 -0.79 -4.62 14.26
C LYS A 5 -1.05 -3.17 14.70
N LEU A 6 -2.28 -2.86 15.05
CA LEU A 6 -2.71 -1.49 15.33
C LEU A 6 -2.27 -1.01 16.72
N ILE A 7 -2.21 -1.91 17.71
CA ILE A 7 -1.83 -1.55 19.07
C ILE A 7 -0.45 -0.88 19.14
N PRO A 8 0.64 -1.49 18.61
CA PRO A 8 1.96 -0.85 18.67
C PRO A 8 2.00 0.50 17.95
N LEU A 9 1.37 0.61 16.78
CA LEU A 9 1.32 1.85 16.01
C LEU A 9 0.59 2.96 16.77
N PHE A 10 -0.54 2.61 17.38
CA PHE A 10 -1.32 3.56 18.15
C PHE A 10 -0.58 3.99 19.44
N VAL A 11 0.02 3.04 20.16
CA VAL A 11 0.75 3.33 21.39
C VAL A 11 1.96 4.22 21.11
N ILE A 12 2.77 3.90 20.09
CA ILE A 12 3.94 4.72 19.73
C ILE A 12 3.49 6.09 19.21
N GLY A 13 2.46 6.15 18.37
CA GLY A 13 1.91 7.42 17.90
C GLY A 13 1.39 8.31 19.01
N ALA A 14 0.59 7.77 19.92
CA ALA A 14 0.06 8.51 21.05
C ALA A 14 1.16 8.94 22.04
N ALA A 15 2.08 8.04 22.38
CA ALA A 15 3.19 8.35 23.27
C ALA A 15 4.14 9.40 22.67
N GLY A 16 4.44 9.30 21.37
CA GLY A 16 5.26 10.29 20.69
C GLY A 16 4.64 11.69 20.68
N LEU A 17 3.32 11.77 20.46
CA LEU A 17 2.62 13.06 20.52
C LEU A 17 2.50 13.61 21.96
N MET A 18 2.53 12.76 22.97
CA MET A 18 2.47 13.19 24.39
C MET A 18 3.82 13.56 24.97
N PHE A 19 4.89 12.90 24.59
CA PHE A 19 6.21 12.99 25.20
C PHE A 19 7.29 13.47 24.24
N GLY A 20 7.03 13.49 22.93
CA GLY A 20 7.98 13.95 21.91
C GLY A 20 7.85 15.44 21.62
N ASP A 21 8.80 15.96 20.86
CA ASP A 21 8.83 17.36 20.41
C ASP A 21 8.73 17.45 18.88
N LEU A 22 7.58 17.91 18.39
CA LEU A 22 7.35 18.12 16.96
C LEU A 22 8.03 19.39 16.43
N THR A 23 8.50 20.29 17.30
CA THR A 23 9.15 21.52 16.87
C THR A 23 10.57 21.29 16.35
N GLU A 24 11.18 20.18 16.71
CA GLU A 24 12.51 19.77 16.22
C GLU A 24 12.46 19.07 14.84
N VAL A 25 11.26 18.82 14.28
CA VAL A 25 11.14 18.24 12.94
C VAL A 25 11.52 19.30 11.90
N PRO A 26 12.66 19.16 11.21
CA PRO A 26 13.09 20.16 10.26
C PRO A 26 12.13 20.18 9.08
N LEU A 27 11.64 21.36 8.74
CA LEU A 27 10.86 21.62 7.52
C LEU A 27 11.79 21.95 6.33
N GLU A 28 13.04 21.58 6.43
CA GLU A 28 14.06 21.88 5.42
C GLU A 28 13.95 20.90 4.24
N ASN A 29 14.24 21.43 3.07
CA ASN A 29 14.41 20.64 1.84
C ASN A 29 15.93 20.49 1.57
N PRO A 30 16.59 19.47 2.12
CA PRO A 30 18.04 19.37 2.09
C PRO A 30 18.62 19.22 0.69
N ASN A 31 17.83 18.73 -0.24
CA ASN A 31 18.25 18.52 -1.64
C ASN A 31 17.90 19.71 -2.54
N ASN A 32 17.27 20.78 -2.02
CA ASN A 32 16.76 21.92 -2.79
C ASN A 32 15.90 21.49 -4.00
N GLU A 33 15.18 20.38 -3.88
CA GLU A 33 14.29 19.91 -4.93
C GLU A 33 13.09 20.83 -5.08
N SER A 34 12.54 20.90 -6.29
CA SER A 34 11.29 21.64 -6.48
C SER A 34 10.14 20.95 -5.73
N PHE A 35 9.22 21.74 -5.19
CA PHE A 35 8.09 21.23 -4.41
C PHE A 35 7.31 20.09 -5.11
N PRO A 36 7.00 20.17 -6.44
CA PRO A 36 6.34 19.06 -7.12
C PRO A 36 7.15 17.77 -7.14
N VAL A 37 8.47 17.83 -7.29
CA VAL A 37 9.37 16.66 -7.30
C VAL A 37 9.38 16.01 -5.92
N MET A 38 9.57 16.79 -4.88
CA MET A 38 9.54 16.32 -3.50
C MET A 38 8.21 15.64 -3.15
N VAL A 39 7.08 16.28 -3.47
CA VAL A 39 5.74 15.74 -3.20
C VAL A 39 5.49 14.46 -3.99
N SER A 40 5.94 14.36 -5.24
CA SER A 40 5.75 13.15 -6.05
C SER A 40 6.55 11.96 -5.49
N GLY A 41 7.78 12.19 -5.00
CA GLY A 41 8.60 11.15 -4.36
C GLY A 41 7.96 10.60 -3.09
N ILE A 42 7.54 11.50 -2.21
CA ILE A 42 6.81 11.12 -0.99
C ILE A 42 5.52 10.38 -1.34
N THR A 43 4.80 10.83 -2.38
CA THR A 43 3.55 10.20 -2.82
C THR A 43 3.74 8.72 -3.15
N ILE A 44 4.84 8.34 -3.83
CA ILE A 44 5.10 6.94 -4.18
C ILE A 44 5.28 6.07 -2.93
N LEU A 45 6.08 6.54 -1.98
CA LEU A 45 6.32 5.81 -0.73
C LEU A 45 5.04 5.70 0.12
N VAL A 46 4.28 6.79 0.22
CA VAL A 46 3.01 6.81 0.94
C VAL A 46 1.97 5.92 0.26
N MET A 47 1.86 5.97 -1.08
CA MET A 47 0.93 5.12 -1.84
C MET A 47 1.18 3.63 -1.62
N PHE A 48 2.45 3.21 -1.47
CA PHE A 48 2.76 1.82 -1.14
C PHE A 48 2.06 1.36 0.15
N SER A 49 1.95 2.23 1.15
CA SER A 49 1.27 1.91 2.42
C SER A 49 -0.24 1.72 2.28
N PHE A 50 -0.84 2.18 1.19
CA PHE A 50 -2.26 2.03 0.88
C PHE A 50 -2.56 0.93 -0.14
N ILE A 51 -1.54 0.30 -0.74
CA ILE A 51 -1.73 -0.84 -1.64
C ILE A 51 -2.37 -1.99 -0.87
N GLY A 52 -3.41 -2.59 -1.46
CA GLY A 52 -4.16 -3.69 -0.89
C GLY A 52 -5.53 -3.31 -0.33
N ILE A 53 -5.85 -2.02 -0.24
CA ILE A 53 -7.21 -1.58 0.13
C ILE A 53 -8.24 -2.11 -0.89
N GLU A 54 -7.88 -2.12 -2.17
CA GLU A 54 -8.67 -2.67 -3.28
C GLU A 54 -8.97 -4.18 -3.13
N ALA A 55 -8.18 -4.90 -2.34
CA ALA A 55 -8.40 -6.33 -2.08
C ALA A 55 -9.80 -6.62 -1.49
N ALA A 56 -10.40 -5.64 -0.81
CA ALA A 56 -11.77 -5.74 -0.29
C ALA A 56 -12.82 -5.89 -1.40
N THR A 57 -12.49 -5.57 -2.66
CA THR A 57 -13.39 -5.74 -3.81
C THR A 57 -13.38 -7.15 -4.38
N VAL A 58 -12.33 -7.93 -4.14
CA VAL A 58 -12.15 -9.27 -4.73
C VAL A 58 -13.25 -10.25 -4.30
N PRO A 59 -13.62 -10.37 -3.00
CA PRO A 59 -14.67 -11.26 -2.57
C PRO A 59 -16.09 -10.68 -2.73
N SER A 60 -16.32 -9.79 -3.67
CA SER A 60 -17.58 -9.06 -3.82
C SER A 60 -18.82 -9.96 -3.95
N GLU A 61 -18.66 -11.17 -4.50
CA GLU A 61 -19.73 -12.17 -4.62
C GLU A 61 -20.19 -12.74 -3.27
N ASN A 62 -19.31 -12.69 -2.27
CA ASN A 62 -19.57 -13.22 -0.91
C ASN A 62 -20.01 -12.13 0.09
N VAL A 63 -20.19 -10.88 -0.38
CA VAL A 63 -20.54 -9.74 0.47
C VAL A 63 -22.03 -9.43 0.34
N GLU A 64 -22.74 -9.33 1.47
CA GLU A 64 -24.12 -8.85 1.48
C GLU A 64 -24.20 -7.38 1.07
N ASN A 65 -25.10 -7.07 0.13
CA ASN A 65 -25.30 -5.71 -0.40
C ASN A 65 -24.00 -5.04 -0.87
N PRO A 66 -23.21 -5.65 -1.77
CA PRO A 66 -21.84 -5.22 -2.09
C PRO A 66 -21.77 -3.78 -2.59
N LYS A 67 -22.81 -3.29 -3.29
CA LYS A 67 -22.91 -1.90 -3.79
C LYS A 67 -22.89 -0.84 -2.66
N LYS A 68 -23.30 -1.19 -1.46
CA LYS A 68 -23.28 -0.29 -0.29
C LYS A 68 -22.16 -0.63 0.70
N THR A 69 -21.93 -1.91 0.93
CA THR A 69 -20.98 -2.39 1.94
C THR A 69 -19.55 -2.13 1.53
N ILE A 70 -19.17 -2.47 0.29
CA ILE A 70 -17.79 -2.33 -0.20
C ILE A 70 -17.35 -0.85 -0.21
N PRO A 71 -18.07 0.11 -0.82
CA PRO A 71 -17.63 1.51 -0.81
C PRO A 71 -17.50 2.09 0.61
N ARG A 72 -18.41 1.75 1.52
CA ARG A 72 -18.33 2.20 2.92
C ARG A 72 -17.11 1.61 3.64
N ALA A 73 -16.87 0.32 3.45
CA ALA A 73 -15.69 -0.34 4.04
C ALA A 73 -14.39 0.26 3.52
N LEU A 74 -14.30 0.56 2.22
CA LEU A 74 -13.15 1.20 1.61
C LEU A 74 -12.93 2.62 2.17
N ILE A 75 -13.96 3.45 2.23
CA ILE A 75 -13.85 4.83 2.73
C ILE A 75 -13.42 4.83 4.20
N TRP A 76 -14.13 4.11 5.06
CA TRP A 76 -13.80 4.09 6.48
C TRP A 76 -12.48 3.39 6.77
N GLY A 77 -12.17 2.32 6.05
CA GLY A 77 -10.89 1.63 6.15
C GLY A 77 -9.72 2.54 5.76
N THR A 78 -9.85 3.26 4.64
CA THR A 78 -8.81 4.21 4.18
C THR A 78 -8.62 5.37 5.16
N LEU A 79 -9.71 5.99 5.63
CA LEU A 79 -9.64 7.09 6.60
C LEU A 79 -9.01 6.65 7.92
N THR A 80 -9.40 5.48 8.42
CA THR A 80 -8.82 4.91 9.65
C THR A 80 -7.33 4.62 9.48
N ALA A 81 -6.95 3.98 8.38
CA ALA A 81 -5.55 3.70 8.08
C ALA A 81 -4.73 4.99 7.94
N ALA A 82 -5.23 5.99 7.20
CA ALA A 82 -4.57 7.28 7.05
C ALA A 82 -4.35 7.98 8.40
N THR A 83 -5.38 8.01 9.24
CA THR A 83 -5.28 8.61 10.58
C THR A 83 -4.22 7.91 11.43
N ILE A 84 -4.21 6.57 11.44
CA ILE A 84 -3.22 5.80 12.21
C ILE A 84 -1.81 6.03 11.66
N TYR A 85 -1.63 6.05 10.34
CA TYR A 85 -0.31 6.29 9.72
C TYR A 85 0.21 7.69 10.04
N ILE A 86 -0.62 8.72 9.96
CA ILE A 86 -0.24 10.10 10.32
C ILE A 86 0.17 10.17 11.79
N LEU A 87 -0.64 9.62 12.70
CA LEU A 87 -0.35 9.64 14.13
C LEU A 87 0.93 8.85 14.46
N ALA A 88 1.09 7.66 13.89
CA ALA A 88 2.25 6.81 14.13
C ALA A 88 3.54 7.44 13.60
N THR A 89 3.51 8.00 12.37
CA THR A 89 4.67 8.66 11.77
C THR A 89 5.03 9.93 12.54
N ALA A 90 4.07 10.78 12.85
CA ALA A 90 4.29 11.98 13.64
C ALA A 90 4.86 11.63 15.03
N GLY A 91 4.36 10.59 15.68
CA GLY A 91 4.86 10.11 16.96
C GLY A 91 6.32 9.63 16.90
N VAL A 92 6.70 8.89 15.86
CA VAL A 92 8.10 8.47 15.67
C VAL A 92 9.01 9.68 15.41
N MET A 93 8.59 10.60 14.53
CA MET A 93 9.37 11.79 14.17
C MET A 93 9.55 12.76 15.34
N SER A 94 8.60 12.80 16.29
CA SER A 94 8.72 13.65 17.50
C SER A 94 9.68 13.10 18.55
N MET A 95 10.02 11.81 18.49
CA MET A 95 10.86 11.13 19.49
C MET A 95 12.29 10.89 19.03
N ILE A 96 12.52 10.71 17.74
CA ILE A 96 13.82 10.34 17.18
C ILE A 96 14.38 11.52 16.40
N PRO A 97 15.58 12.03 16.77
CA PRO A 97 16.26 13.07 15.99
C PRO A 97 16.46 12.66 14.54
N ILE A 98 16.31 13.60 13.59
CA ILE A 98 16.30 13.33 12.17
C ILE A 98 17.56 12.58 11.67
N GLY A 99 18.73 12.92 12.22
CA GLY A 99 20.00 12.27 11.87
C GLY A 99 20.05 10.80 12.30
N ALA A 100 19.42 10.44 13.41
CA ALA A 100 19.28 9.06 13.85
C ALA A 100 18.22 8.33 13.01
N LEU A 101 17.10 9.02 12.70
CA LEU A 101 16.00 8.45 11.91
C LEU A 101 16.44 8.09 10.47
N GLN A 102 17.26 8.91 9.83
CA GLN A 102 17.80 8.64 8.49
C GLN A 102 18.66 7.36 8.42
N ASN A 103 19.29 6.97 9.53
CA ASN A 103 20.13 5.78 9.61
C ASN A 103 19.41 4.58 10.25
N SER A 104 18.18 4.75 10.70
CA SER A 104 17.41 3.69 11.34
C SER A 104 16.88 2.68 10.33
N THR A 105 17.04 1.41 10.62
CA THR A 105 16.44 0.30 9.87
C THR A 105 15.11 -0.18 10.48
N SER A 106 14.77 0.33 11.67
CA SER A 106 13.58 -0.07 12.42
C SER A 106 12.99 1.06 13.27
N PRO A 107 12.56 2.19 12.67
CA PRO A 107 12.17 3.40 13.39
C PRO A 107 11.14 3.19 14.51
N PHE A 108 10.18 2.30 14.31
CA PHE A 108 9.17 1.98 15.33
C PHE A 108 9.74 1.23 16.53
N ALA A 109 10.70 0.34 16.31
CA ALA A 109 11.38 -0.36 17.41
C ALA A 109 12.30 0.59 18.19
N ASP A 110 12.96 1.51 17.49
CA ASP A 110 13.79 2.54 18.09
C ASP A 110 12.95 3.49 18.94
N ALA A 111 11.82 3.98 18.44
CA ALA A 111 10.88 4.80 19.20
C ALA A 111 10.35 4.05 20.43
N ALA A 112 10.01 2.77 20.30
CA ALA A 112 9.59 1.95 21.42
C ALA A 112 10.70 1.78 22.47
N SER A 113 11.97 1.75 22.05
CA SER A 113 13.09 1.65 22.97
C SER A 113 13.28 2.92 23.83
N ILE A 114 12.94 4.07 23.28
CA ILE A 114 12.97 5.36 24.00
C ILE A 114 11.93 5.36 25.13
N ILE A 115 10.73 4.80 24.88
CA ILE A 115 9.63 4.82 25.85
C ILE A 115 9.75 3.68 26.87
N PHE A 116 10.05 2.47 26.41
CA PHE A 116 9.95 1.22 27.20
C PHE A 116 11.29 0.49 27.35
N GLY A 117 12.39 1.07 26.89
CA GLY A 117 13.70 0.42 26.86
C GLY A 117 13.77 -0.77 25.89
N GLY A 118 14.76 -1.64 26.07
CA GLY A 118 14.99 -2.78 25.18
C GLY A 118 13.82 -3.79 25.13
N VAL A 119 12.99 -3.85 26.16
CA VAL A 119 11.78 -4.68 26.16
C VAL A 119 10.77 -4.15 25.14
N GLY A 120 10.60 -2.83 25.04
CA GLY A 120 9.70 -2.20 24.10
C GLY A 120 10.09 -2.51 22.65
N SER A 121 11.36 -2.35 22.30
CA SER A 121 11.85 -2.66 20.95
C SER A 121 11.64 -4.13 20.58
N THR A 122 11.86 -5.05 21.52
CA THR A 122 11.64 -6.48 21.32
C THR A 122 10.17 -6.80 21.05
N ILE A 123 9.25 -6.24 21.85
CA ILE A 123 7.80 -6.47 21.68
C ILE A 123 7.34 -5.94 20.33
N VAL A 124 7.76 -4.74 19.94
CA VAL A 124 7.41 -4.14 18.63
C VAL A 124 8.00 -4.96 17.50
N GLY A 125 9.25 -5.42 17.61
CA GLY A 125 9.88 -6.27 16.61
C GLY A 125 9.14 -7.60 16.40
N ILE A 126 8.79 -8.30 17.48
CA ILE A 126 8.00 -9.55 17.41
C ILE A 126 6.61 -9.26 16.82
N GLY A 127 5.94 -8.19 17.25
CA GLY A 127 4.66 -7.77 16.71
C GLY A 127 4.70 -7.49 15.22
N ALA A 128 5.77 -6.84 14.75
CA ALA A 128 6.01 -6.59 13.33
C ALA A 128 6.19 -7.89 12.53
N LEU A 129 6.97 -8.85 13.05
CA LEU A 129 7.16 -10.16 12.40
C LEU A 129 5.84 -10.92 12.26
N ILE A 130 5.02 -10.95 13.30
CA ILE A 130 3.69 -11.61 13.27
C ILE A 130 2.78 -10.88 12.26
N ALA A 131 2.83 -9.55 12.23
CA ALA A 131 2.05 -8.74 11.32
C ALA A 131 2.42 -9.00 9.85
N ILE A 132 3.73 -9.05 9.56
CA ILE A 132 4.28 -9.33 8.23
C ILE A 132 3.91 -10.75 7.78
N ALA A 133 4.07 -11.75 8.64
CA ALA A 133 3.71 -13.14 8.34
C ALA A 133 2.21 -13.28 8.00
N GLY A 134 1.33 -12.62 8.77
CA GLY A 134 -0.10 -12.61 8.49
C GLY A 134 -0.46 -11.89 7.18
N ALA A 135 0.19 -10.76 6.89
CA ALA A 135 0.00 -10.04 5.64
C ALA A 135 0.49 -10.85 4.43
N LEU A 136 1.66 -11.48 4.55
CA LEU A 136 2.22 -12.34 3.51
C LEU A 136 1.28 -13.49 3.14
N ASN A 137 0.76 -14.20 4.15
CA ASN A 137 -0.19 -15.29 3.93
C ASN A 137 -1.45 -14.83 3.16
N SER A 138 -2.01 -13.68 3.55
CA SER A 138 -3.20 -13.11 2.89
C SER A 138 -2.90 -12.69 1.44
N ASN A 139 -1.76 -12.03 1.21
CA ASN A 139 -1.38 -11.57 -0.12
C ASN A 139 -1.04 -12.72 -1.08
N ILE A 140 -0.41 -13.80 -0.59
CA ILE A 140 -0.16 -15.00 -1.40
C ILE A 140 -1.48 -15.58 -1.91
N LEU A 141 -2.45 -15.79 -1.03
CA LEU A 141 -3.75 -16.33 -1.41
C LEU A 141 -4.50 -15.41 -2.38
N LEU A 142 -4.52 -14.10 -2.10
CA LEU A 142 -5.13 -13.09 -2.96
C LEU A 142 -4.55 -13.13 -4.38
N THR A 143 -3.22 -13.13 -4.50
CA THR A 143 -2.52 -13.15 -5.80
C THR A 143 -2.88 -14.41 -6.59
N GLY A 144 -2.91 -15.58 -5.95
CA GLY A 144 -3.32 -16.83 -6.58
C GLY A 144 -4.76 -16.78 -7.09
N THR A 145 -5.68 -16.20 -6.28
CA THR A 145 -7.10 -16.08 -6.65
C THR A 145 -7.28 -15.14 -7.84
N VAL A 146 -6.60 -13.99 -7.86
CA VAL A 146 -6.66 -13.02 -8.97
C VAL A 146 -6.11 -13.62 -10.27
N LEU A 147 -4.98 -14.34 -10.21
CA LEU A 147 -4.40 -15.00 -11.38
C LEU A 147 -5.33 -16.09 -11.92
N MET A 148 -5.96 -16.86 -11.04
CA MET A 148 -6.93 -17.89 -11.45
C MET A 148 -8.16 -17.25 -12.09
N ALA A 149 -8.72 -16.19 -11.51
CA ALA A 149 -9.85 -15.46 -12.07
C ALA A 149 -9.53 -14.91 -13.47
N GLY A 150 -8.38 -14.25 -13.64
CA GLY A 150 -7.93 -13.75 -14.93
C GLY A 150 -7.68 -14.86 -15.96
N ALA A 151 -7.33 -16.07 -15.52
CA ALA A 151 -7.22 -17.21 -16.42
C ALA A 151 -8.62 -17.71 -16.86
N TYR A 152 -9.64 -17.66 -16.00
CA TYR A 152 -11.03 -17.94 -16.40
C TYR A 152 -11.53 -16.94 -17.43
N ASP A 153 -11.16 -15.67 -17.29
CA ASP A 153 -11.48 -14.59 -18.24
C ASP A 153 -10.60 -14.62 -19.51
N LYS A 154 -9.75 -15.64 -19.67
CA LYS A 154 -8.84 -15.82 -20.82
C LYS A 154 -7.77 -14.70 -20.96
N VAL A 155 -7.53 -13.91 -19.91
CA VAL A 155 -6.47 -12.90 -19.83
C VAL A 155 -5.11 -13.55 -19.56
N PHE A 156 -5.12 -14.62 -18.75
CA PHE A 156 -3.93 -15.41 -18.41
C PHE A 156 -3.97 -16.83 -18.97
N PRO A 157 -2.80 -17.51 -19.04
CA PRO A 157 -2.72 -18.87 -19.54
C PRO A 157 -3.62 -19.86 -18.79
N ALA A 158 -4.21 -20.81 -19.51
CA ALA A 158 -5.20 -21.73 -18.99
C ALA A 158 -4.69 -22.68 -17.89
N PHE A 159 -3.39 -22.92 -17.79
CA PHE A 159 -2.83 -23.76 -16.71
C PHE A 159 -3.02 -23.17 -15.32
N LEU A 160 -3.20 -21.84 -15.21
CA LEU A 160 -3.46 -21.16 -13.93
C LEU A 160 -4.88 -21.38 -13.39
N LYS A 161 -5.78 -22.00 -14.16
CA LYS A 161 -7.14 -22.35 -13.69
C LYS A 161 -7.17 -23.53 -12.71
N LYS A 162 -6.09 -24.30 -12.60
CA LYS A 162 -6.09 -25.51 -11.80
C LYS A 162 -6.16 -25.18 -10.31
N ALA A 163 -7.21 -25.68 -9.68
CA ALA A 163 -7.42 -25.66 -8.24
C ALA A 163 -7.39 -27.09 -7.68
N ASN A 164 -7.17 -27.22 -6.37
CA ASN A 164 -7.35 -28.48 -5.66
C ASN A 164 -8.84 -28.75 -5.39
N ASN A 165 -9.14 -29.85 -4.68
CA ASN A 165 -10.51 -30.25 -4.34
C ASN A 165 -11.25 -29.22 -3.46
N ASP A 166 -10.50 -28.39 -2.72
CA ASP A 166 -11.03 -27.34 -1.85
C ASP A 166 -11.15 -25.98 -2.55
N GLY A 167 -10.91 -25.93 -3.86
CA GLY A 167 -10.98 -24.70 -4.66
C GLY A 167 -9.73 -23.80 -4.55
N THR A 168 -8.67 -24.24 -3.88
CA THR A 168 -7.42 -23.46 -3.75
C THR A 168 -6.66 -23.42 -5.08
N PRO A 169 -6.24 -22.24 -5.58
CA PRO A 169 -5.59 -22.06 -6.89
C PRO A 169 -4.11 -22.47 -6.88
N VAL A 170 -3.82 -23.75 -6.68
CA VAL A 170 -2.45 -24.27 -6.43
C VAL A 170 -1.44 -23.87 -7.50
N THR A 171 -1.81 -24.01 -8.79
CA THR A 171 -0.89 -23.67 -9.89
C THR A 171 -0.60 -22.17 -9.96
N ALA A 172 -1.61 -21.34 -9.71
CA ALA A 172 -1.45 -19.89 -9.67
C ALA A 172 -0.58 -19.45 -8.47
N LEU A 173 -0.78 -20.09 -7.31
CA LEU A 173 0.05 -19.86 -6.10
C LEU A 173 1.51 -20.23 -6.33
N LEU A 174 1.79 -21.41 -6.88
CA LEU A 174 3.15 -21.85 -7.19
C LEU A 174 3.82 -20.95 -8.22
N PHE A 175 3.09 -20.56 -9.25
CA PHE A 175 3.60 -19.68 -10.29
C PHE A 175 3.97 -18.30 -9.73
N SER A 176 3.05 -17.64 -9.01
CA SER A 176 3.31 -16.32 -8.41
C SER A 176 4.42 -16.36 -7.38
N SER A 177 4.45 -17.38 -6.50
CA SER A 177 5.50 -17.54 -5.51
C SER A 177 6.88 -17.77 -6.14
N SER A 178 6.94 -18.54 -7.23
CA SER A 178 8.18 -18.75 -7.98
C SER A 178 8.71 -17.45 -8.58
N LEU A 179 7.84 -16.65 -9.22
CA LEU A 179 8.21 -15.34 -9.75
C LEU A 179 8.68 -14.39 -8.66
N THR A 180 7.96 -14.33 -7.54
CA THR A 180 8.34 -13.49 -6.40
C THR A 180 9.71 -13.90 -5.84
N SER A 181 9.94 -15.20 -5.67
CA SER A 181 11.23 -15.73 -5.21
C SER A 181 12.37 -15.37 -6.15
N MET A 182 12.14 -15.44 -7.46
CA MET A 182 13.12 -15.06 -8.48
C MET A 182 13.45 -13.55 -8.40
N VAL A 183 12.45 -12.70 -8.26
CA VAL A 183 12.65 -11.25 -8.11
C VAL A 183 13.45 -10.93 -6.84
N ILE A 184 13.14 -11.60 -5.73
CA ILE A 184 13.89 -11.46 -4.47
C ILE A 184 15.34 -11.90 -4.66
N ALA A 185 15.58 -13.06 -5.28
CA ALA A 185 16.91 -13.60 -5.50
C ALA A 185 17.79 -12.67 -6.36
N ILE A 186 17.23 -12.10 -7.43
CA ILE A 186 17.95 -11.15 -8.31
C ILE A 186 18.33 -9.87 -7.56
N ASN A 187 17.48 -9.40 -6.66
CA ASN A 187 17.72 -8.15 -5.94
C ASN A 187 18.49 -8.33 -4.63
N SER A 188 18.65 -9.56 -4.14
CA SER A 188 19.33 -9.83 -2.85
C SER A 188 20.79 -9.36 -2.81
N SER A 189 21.48 -9.34 -3.94
CA SER A 189 22.86 -8.89 -4.06
C SER A 189 23.05 -7.37 -3.86
N LYS A 190 21.98 -6.59 -3.94
CA LYS A 190 22.04 -5.12 -3.83
C LYS A 190 21.96 -4.61 -2.38
N GLY A 191 21.87 -5.49 -1.41
CA GLY A 191 21.58 -5.17 -0.02
C GLY A 191 20.08 -5.09 0.27
N MET A 192 19.69 -5.46 1.49
CA MET A 192 18.27 -5.61 1.86
C MET A 192 17.46 -4.31 1.71
N LEU A 193 18.01 -3.17 2.13
CA LEU A 193 17.32 -1.87 2.09
C LEU A 193 17.05 -1.44 0.64
N LYS A 194 18.08 -1.52 -0.21
CA LYS A 194 17.94 -1.12 -1.63
C LYS A 194 17.04 -2.08 -2.42
N ALA A 195 17.07 -3.37 -2.10
CA ALA A 195 16.14 -4.34 -2.66
C ALA A 195 14.69 -4.02 -2.28
N PHE A 196 14.46 -3.63 -1.03
CA PHE A 196 13.14 -3.22 -0.54
C PHE A 196 12.63 -1.96 -1.25
N GLU A 197 13.46 -0.93 -1.40
CA GLU A 197 13.12 0.28 -2.16
C GLU A 197 12.70 -0.02 -3.60
N ILE A 198 13.48 -0.83 -4.31
CA ILE A 198 13.17 -1.22 -5.70
C ILE A 198 11.82 -1.96 -5.77
N MET A 199 11.54 -2.83 -4.80
CA MET A 199 10.27 -3.55 -4.77
C MET A 199 9.07 -2.64 -4.48
N ILE A 200 9.22 -1.67 -3.58
CA ILE A 200 8.22 -0.63 -3.36
C ILE A 200 7.92 0.12 -4.66
N LEU A 201 8.94 0.55 -5.36
CA LEU A 201 8.81 1.31 -6.61
C LEU A 201 8.07 0.51 -7.68
N ILE A 202 8.51 -0.73 -7.93
CA ILE A 202 7.89 -1.60 -8.94
C ILE A 202 6.43 -1.88 -8.58
N SER A 203 6.14 -2.16 -7.31
CA SER A 203 4.78 -2.43 -6.84
C SER A 203 3.88 -1.20 -6.97
N THR A 204 4.35 -0.04 -6.50
CA THR A 204 3.58 1.21 -6.56
C THR A 204 3.36 1.66 -8.00
N PHE A 205 4.37 1.58 -8.84
CA PHE A 205 4.24 1.91 -10.26
C PHE A 205 3.22 1.00 -10.96
N SER A 206 3.27 -0.31 -10.71
CA SER A 206 2.34 -1.28 -11.31
C SER A 206 0.89 -1.01 -10.91
N ILE A 207 0.63 -0.71 -9.62
CA ILE A 207 -0.73 -0.43 -9.15
C ILE A 207 -1.24 0.93 -9.65
N LEU A 208 -0.38 1.94 -9.76
CA LEU A 208 -0.76 3.24 -10.30
C LEU A 208 -1.18 3.14 -11.77
N LEU A 209 -0.52 2.28 -12.57
CA LEU A 209 -0.96 1.99 -13.94
C LEU A 209 -2.34 1.34 -13.97
N ALA A 210 -2.61 0.39 -13.06
CA ALA A 210 -3.92 -0.25 -12.94
C ALA A 210 -5.00 0.77 -12.53
N TYR A 211 -4.72 1.65 -11.56
CA TYR A 211 -5.65 2.71 -11.16
C TYR A 211 -5.89 3.71 -12.28
N LEU A 212 -4.86 4.11 -13.01
CA LEU A 212 -5.01 4.98 -14.18
C LEU A 212 -5.90 4.31 -15.25
N GLY A 213 -5.67 3.03 -15.54
CA GLY A 213 -6.50 2.27 -16.47
C GLY A 213 -7.96 2.19 -16.03
N ALA A 214 -8.21 1.90 -14.74
CA ALA A 214 -9.55 1.82 -14.17
C ALA A 214 -10.29 3.17 -14.20
N THR A 215 -9.60 4.27 -13.87
CA THR A 215 -10.20 5.61 -13.88
C THR A 215 -10.50 6.08 -15.30
N LEU A 216 -9.62 5.85 -16.28
CA LEU A 216 -9.87 6.13 -17.68
C LEU A 216 -11.03 5.30 -18.22
N ALA A 217 -11.11 4.02 -17.86
CA ALA A 217 -12.24 3.16 -18.21
C ALA A 217 -13.56 3.70 -17.62
N SER A 218 -13.56 4.12 -16.36
CA SER A 218 -14.72 4.73 -15.69
C SER A 218 -15.19 5.98 -16.43
N ILE A 219 -14.29 6.88 -16.80
CA ILE A 219 -14.60 8.09 -17.57
C ILE A 219 -15.23 7.70 -18.91
N ARG A 220 -14.59 6.79 -19.65
CA ARG A 220 -15.08 6.35 -20.97
C ARG A 220 -16.47 5.71 -20.89
N LEU A 221 -16.72 4.88 -19.86
CA LEU A 221 -18.01 4.23 -19.67
C LEU A 221 -19.11 5.24 -19.42
N GLN A 222 -18.90 6.26 -18.59
CA GLN A 222 -19.90 7.30 -18.35
C GLN A 222 -20.26 8.09 -19.62
N PHE A 223 -19.27 8.41 -20.46
CA PHE A 223 -19.55 9.06 -21.74
C PHE A 223 -20.29 8.15 -22.72
N ARG A 224 -19.96 6.85 -22.75
CA ARG A 224 -20.67 5.86 -23.57
C ARG A 224 -22.12 5.69 -23.11
N ASP A 225 -22.34 5.62 -21.81
CA ASP A 225 -23.69 5.47 -21.24
C ASP A 225 -24.55 6.70 -21.48
N LYS A 226 -23.95 7.91 -21.48
CA LYS A 226 -24.62 9.15 -21.94
C LYS A 226 -25.09 9.07 -23.38
N LEU A 227 -24.28 8.51 -24.27
CA LEU A 227 -24.68 8.33 -25.68
C LEU A 227 -25.85 7.35 -25.82
N ASN A 228 -26.04 6.46 -24.85
CA ASN A 228 -27.16 5.52 -24.77
C ASN A 228 -28.36 6.07 -23.98
N GLY A 229 -28.37 7.38 -23.65
CA GLY A 229 -29.49 8.05 -22.96
C GLY A 229 -29.43 8.04 -21.43
N ALA A 230 -28.34 7.54 -20.82
CA ALA A 230 -28.17 7.60 -19.38
C ALA A 230 -27.61 8.97 -18.95
N GLU A 231 -27.90 9.40 -17.72
CA GLU A 231 -27.33 10.62 -17.15
C GLU A 231 -25.90 10.36 -16.63
N ILE A 232 -24.98 11.32 -16.88
CA ILE A 232 -23.66 11.31 -16.25
C ILE A 232 -23.83 11.60 -14.76
N ASN A 233 -23.20 10.79 -13.93
CA ASN A 233 -23.06 11.12 -12.52
C ASN A 233 -21.86 12.08 -12.32
N PRO A 234 -22.11 13.38 -12.02
CA PRO A 234 -21.04 14.36 -11.95
C PRO A 234 -20.00 14.07 -10.86
N LEU A 235 -20.43 13.46 -9.75
CA LEU A 235 -19.53 13.09 -8.64
C LEU A 235 -18.57 11.97 -9.04
N ILE A 236 -19.07 10.94 -9.73
CA ILE A 236 -18.25 9.83 -10.20
C ILE A 236 -17.26 10.34 -11.28
N LEU A 237 -17.73 11.19 -12.18
CA LEU A 237 -16.88 11.77 -13.22
C LEU A 237 -15.75 12.63 -12.61
N PHE A 238 -16.10 13.50 -11.67
CA PHE A 238 -15.13 14.36 -10.97
C PHE A 238 -14.07 13.51 -10.25
N ASN A 239 -14.50 12.52 -9.46
CA ASN A 239 -13.58 11.64 -8.75
C ASN A 239 -12.69 10.82 -9.68
N SER A 240 -13.22 10.34 -10.82
CA SER A 240 -12.44 9.61 -11.82
C SER A 240 -11.39 10.50 -12.49
N ILE A 241 -11.71 11.76 -12.80
CA ILE A 241 -10.75 12.71 -13.35
C ILE A 241 -9.67 13.03 -12.32
N LEU A 242 -10.04 13.32 -11.08
CA LEU A 242 -9.10 13.64 -10.01
C LEU A 242 -8.14 12.46 -9.77
N ALA A 243 -8.66 11.23 -9.73
CA ALA A 243 -7.85 10.03 -9.56
C ALA A 243 -6.92 9.76 -10.75
N ALA A 244 -7.37 10.05 -11.98
CA ALA A 244 -6.54 9.93 -13.17
C ALA A 244 -5.39 10.96 -13.16
N LEU A 245 -5.68 12.21 -12.79
CA LEU A 245 -4.66 13.27 -12.64
C LEU A 245 -3.65 12.92 -11.56
N PHE A 246 -4.11 12.45 -10.40
CA PHE A 246 -3.25 12.01 -9.30
C PHE A 246 -2.34 10.84 -9.72
N SER A 247 -2.90 9.80 -10.35
CA SER A 247 -2.12 8.65 -10.82
C SER A 247 -1.07 9.07 -11.85
N THR A 248 -1.43 9.96 -12.77
CA THR A 248 -0.50 10.50 -13.78
C THR A 248 0.61 11.32 -13.12
N PHE A 249 0.27 12.20 -12.17
CA PHE A 249 1.24 12.99 -11.41
C PHE A 249 2.24 12.10 -10.67
N ALA A 250 1.76 11.06 -9.97
CA ALA A 250 2.60 10.12 -9.23
C ALA A 250 3.51 9.31 -10.18
N ILE A 251 2.99 8.85 -11.33
CA ILE A 251 3.77 8.12 -12.34
C ILE A 251 4.89 8.99 -12.93
N VAL A 252 4.56 10.23 -13.33
CA VAL A 252 5.53 11.17 -13.88
C VAL A 252 6.58 11.56 -12.84
N GLY A 253 6.16 11.78 -11.60
CA GLY A 253 7.06 12.08 -10.51
C GLY A 253 8.03 10.93 -10.20
N ALA A 254 7.55 9.68 -10.26
CA ALA A 254 8.40 8.51 -10.17
C ALA A 254 9.50 8.52 -11.22
N TRP A 255 9.13 8.80 -12.46
CA TRP A 255 10.07 8.86 -13.58
C TRP A 255 11.15 9.93 -13.37
N VAL A 256 10.77 11.12 -12.91
CA VAL A 256 11.70 12.25 -12.72
C VAL A 256 12.70 12.01 -11.59
N ILE A 257 12.29 11.33 -10.52
CA ILE A 257 13.14 11.12 -9.32
C ILE A 257 14.14 9.99 -9.54
N TYR A 258 13.82 9.00 -10.37
CA TYR A 258 14.63 7.80 -10.54
C TYR A 258 15.39 7.75 -11.88
N GLN A 259 15.49 8.85 -12.61
CA GLN A 259 16.46 9.09 -13.68
C GLN A 259 17.79 9.60 -13.11
#